data_f03e04e36416a5423a95c009a02bb039
#
_entry.id   f03e04e36416a5423a95c009a02bb039
#
_cell.length_a   1.000
_cell.length_b   1.000
_cell.length_c   1.000
_cell.angle_alpha   90.00
_cell.angle_beta   90.00
_cell.angle_gamma   90.00
#
_symmetry.space_group_name_H-M   'P 1'
#
loop_
_entity.id
_entity.type
_entity.pdbx_description
1 polymer ?
#
loop_
_entity_poly.entity_id
_entity_poly.type
_entity_poly.pdbx_seq_one_letter_code
_entity_poly.pdbx_strand_id
1 'polypeptide(L)'
;DLYNSWIEGEVKKAREIAKSAGKDFNEKTYRMQFKEYTDYSIGFITRGCFRKCPFCVNQKYDRVFRHSLLEEFFDPSRKKICLLDDNFLGCPEWRSILEELISLKKPFKFKQGIDERLLTDEKCELLFSASYDGDYTFAFDNISDYDLIHRKLQLIRKYTKTTSIKFYVLVGFESTDAQDIVNMWKRVELLMRY
;
A
#
# COMPACT_ATOMS: atom_id res chain seq x y z
N ASP A 1 4.27 -5.03 22.49
CA ASP A 1 3.76 -4.58 21.19
C ASP A 1 3.04 -3.23 21.37
N LEU A 2 3.58 -2.17 20.74
CA LEU A 2 3.07 -0.79 20.85
C LEU A 2 1.60 -0.67 20.42
N TYR A 3 1.17 -1.41 19.40
CA TYR A 3 -0.23 -1.39 18.95
C TYR A 3 -1.19 -2.02 19.97
N ASN A 4 -0.81 -3.13 20.58
CA ASN A 4 -1.64 -3.71 21.64
C ASN A 4 -1.76 -2.76 22.83
N SER A 5 -0.67 -2.15 23.26
CA SER A 5 -0.68 -1.19 24.34
C SER A 5 -1.55 0.04 24.03
N TRP A 6 -1.49 0.53 22.78
CA TRP A 6 -2.34 1.62 22.31
C TRP A 6 -3.82 1.22 22.28
N ILE A 7 -4.16 0.04 21.73
CA ILE A 7 -5.53 -0.47 21.68
C ILE A 7 -6.11 -0.61 23.11
N GLU A 8 -5.35 -1.12 24.08
CA GLU A 8 -5.78 -1.20 25.47
C GLU A 8 -6.08 0.18 26.04
N GLY A 9 -5.26 1.19 25.72
CA GLY A 9 -5.51 2.58 26.09
C GLY A 9 -6.82 3.12 25.53
N GLU A 10 -7.10 2.85 24.24
CA GLU A 10 -8.34 3.29 23.57
C GLU A 10 -9.58 2.58 24.13
N VAL A 11 -9.49 1.29 24.42
CA VAL A 11 -10.57 0.51 25.06
C VAL A 11 -10.90 1.08 26.44
N LYS A 12 -9.87 1.39 27.24
CA LYS A 12 -10.04 2.00 28.57
C LYS A 12 -10.75 3.35 28.48
N LYS A 13 -10.30 4.24 27.61
CA LYS A 13 -10.94 5.56 27.38
C LYS A 13 -12.41 5.41 26.96
N ALA A 14 -12.69 4.53 25.97
CA ALA A 14 -14.05 4.33 25.48
C ALA A 14 -14.98 3.80 26.57
N ARG A 15 -14.50 2.91 27.43
CA ARG A 15 -15.25 2.38 28.57
C ARG A 15 -15.58 3.49 29.57
N GLU A 16 -14.62 4.38 29.89
CA GLU A 16 -14.82 5.50 30.80
C GLU A 16 -15.84 6.50 30.23
N ILE A 17 -15.76 6.81 28.94
CA ILE A 17 -16.74 7.69 28.25
C ILE A 17 -18.15 7.07 28.28
N ALA A 18 -18.30 5.80 27.97
CA ALA A 18 -19.59 5.12 28.01
C ALA A 18 -20.17 5.14 29.42
N LYS A 19 -19.37 4.84 30.44
CA LYS A 19 -19.76 4.89 31.85
C LYS A 19 -20.25 6.29 32.27
N SER A 20 -19.53 7.34 31.92
CA SER A 20 -19.92 8.72 32.23
C SER A 20 -21.19 9.16 31.51
N ALA A 21 -21.47 8.58 30.33
CA ALA A 21 -22.68 8.84 29.56
C ALA A 21 -23.89 7.93 29.94
N GLY A 22 -23.71 7.04 30.92
CA GLY A 22 -24.77 6.08 31.32
C GLY A 22 -25.10 5.06 30.21
N LYS A 23 -24.14 4.74 29.32
CA LYS A 23 -24.32 3.82 28.19
C LYS A 23 -23.61 2.51 28.46
N ASP A 24 -24.16 1.41 27.93
CA ASP A 24 -23.49 0.13 27.92
C ASP A 24 -22.30 0.14 26.95
N PHE A 25 -21.21 -0.48 27.38
CA PHE A 25 -20.00 -0.62 26.57
C PHE A 25 -19.75 -2.08 26.20
N ASN A 26 -19.84 -2.39 24.89
CA ASN A 26 -19.51 -3.70 24.38
C ASN A 26 -18.04 -3.70 23.85
N GLU A 27 -17.13 -4.16 24.68
CA GLU A 27 -15.70 -4.21 24.36
C GLU A 27 -15.41 -5.05 23.12
N LYS A 28 -16.06 -6.20 22.95
CA LYS A 28 -15.85 -7.08 21.79
C LYS A 28 -16.17 -6.35 20.49
N THR A 29 -17.29 -5.67 20.43
CA THR A 29 -17.70 -4.88 19.26
C THR A 29 -16.74 -3.70 19.03
N TYR A 30 -16.33 -3.02 20.11
CA TYR A 30 -15.39 -1.92 20.02
C TYR A 30 -14.02 -2.37 19.49
N ARG A 31 -13.51 -3.53 19.94
CA ARG A 31 -12.25 -4.09 19.46
C ARG A 31 -12.28 -4.51 17.99
N MET A 32 -13.44 -4.79 17.41
CA MET A 32 -13.55 -5.19 16.00
C MET A 32 -13.04 -4.11 15.04
N GLN A 33 -13.12 -2.83 15.38
CA GLN A 33 -12.59 -1.73 14.57
C GLN A 33 -11.04 -1.76 14.46
N PHE A 34 -10.37 -2.42 15.41
CA PHE A 34 -8.91 -2.54 15.45
C PHE A 34 -8.40 -3.87 14.88
N LYS A 35 -9.26 -4.69 14.29
CA LYS A 35 -8.90 -6.04 13.82
C LYS A 35 -7.75 -6.00 12.81
N GLU A 36 -7.70 -4.97 11.95
CA GLU A 36 -6.59 -4.78 11.02
C GLU A 36 -5.25 -4.68 11.76
N TYR A 37 -5.20 -3.95 12.86
CA TYR A 37 -3.98 -3.78 13.67
C TYR A 37 -3.59 -5.03 14.46
N THR A 38 -4.55 -5.89 14.81
CA THR A 38 -4.27 -7.13 15.55
C THR A 38 -3.85 -8.28 14.65
N ASP A 39 -4.28 -8.30 13.38
CA ASP A 39 -3.96 -9.37 12.44
C ASP A 39 -2.61 -9.16 11.72
N TYR A 40 -2.06 -7.95 11.73
CA TYR A 40 -0.84 -7.60 10.98
C TYR A 40 0.35 -7.25 11.87
N SER A 41 1.54 -7.70 11.45
CA SER A 41 2.77 -6.97 11.74
C SER A 41 2.81 -5.74 10.85
N ILE A 42 2.90 -4.54 11.44
CA ILE A 42 2.82 -3.27 10.69
C ILE A 42 4.14 -2.51 10.87
N GLY A 43 4.75 -2.14 9.76
CA GLY A 43 5.98 -1.37 9.76
C GLY A 43 6.37 -0.93 8.35
N PHE A 44 7.61 -0.50 8.18
CA PHE A 44 8.19 -0.18 6.89
C PHE A 44 9.66 -0.63 6.87
N ILE A 45 10.08 -1.21 5.76
CA ILE A 45 11.45 -1.66 5.54
C ILE A 45 12.22 -0.57 4.78
N THR A 46 11.55 0.11 3.86
CA THR A 46 12.13 1.19 3.07
C THR A 46 11.46 2.53 3.36
N ARG A 47 12.21 3.61 3.16
CA ARG A 47 11.69 4.98 3.23
C ARG A 47 12.14 5.78 2.03
N GLY A 48 11.34 6.82 1.75
CA GLY A 48 11.64 7.79 0.72
C GLY A 48 11.05 7.48 -0.63
N CYS A 49 11.10 8.48 -1.51
CA CYS A 49 10.67 8.41 -2.88
C CYS A 49 11.40 9.49 -3.69
N PHE A 50 11.91 9.14 -4.86
CA PHE A 50 12.55 10.10 -5.76
C PHE A 50 11.54 10.79 -6.70
N ARG A 51 10.27 10.37 -6.67
CA ARG A 51 9.19 11.03 -7.41
C ARG A 51 8.82 12.33 -6.70
N LYS A 52 8.84 13.43 -7.40
CA LYS A 52 8.49 14.76 -6.86
C LYS A 52 7.05 15.11 -7.24
N CYS A 53 6.10 14.18 -7.00
CA CYS A 53 4.70 14.42 -7.32
C CYS A 53 4.18 15.63 -6.54
N PRO A 54 3.59 16.65 -7.18
CA PRO A 54 3.21 17.92 -6.55
C PRO A 54 2.25 17.76 -5.36
N PHE A 55 1.38 16.73 -5.42
CA PHE A 55 0.40 16.42 -4.38
C PHE A 55 0.94 15.59 -3.22
N CYS A 56 2.18 15.10 -3.31
CA CYS A 56 2.72 14.14 -2.34
C CYS A 56 3.47 14.84 -1.21
N VAL A 57 3.28 14.35 0.03
CA VAL A 57 3.99 14.85 1.22
C VAL A 57 5.46 14.42 1.28
N ASN A 58 5.87 13.42 0.48
CA ASN A 58 7.22 12.82 0.52
C ASN A 58 8.26 13.55 -0.35
N GLN A 59 8.02 14.81 -0.71
CA GLN A 59 8.91 15.60 -1.58
C GLN A 59 10.32 15.84 -1.01
N LYS A 60 10.51 15.67 0.30
CA LYS A 60 11.80 15.84 0.98
C LYS A 60 12.87 14.81 0.65
N TYR A 61 12.47 13.67 0.07
CA TYR A 61 13.38 12.59 -0.29
C TYR A 61 13.79 12.67 -1.76
N ASP A 62 15.05 12.30 -2.05
CA ASP A 62 15.60 12.23 -3.42
C ASP A 62 15.92 10.79 -3.84
N ARG A 63 15.74 9.84 -2.95
CA ARG A 63 15.99 8.41 -3.17
C ARG A 63 15.10 7.55 -2.29
N VAL A 64 15.02 6.27 -2.63
CA VAL A 64 14.52 5.22 -1.74
C VAL A 64 15.71 4.51 -1.11
N PHE A 65 15.62 4.20 0.17
CA PHE A 65 16.69 3.51 0.90
C PHE A 65 16.11 2.55 1.92
N ARG A 66 16.87 1.51 2.28
CA ARG A 66 16.54 0.63 3.40
C ARG A 66 16.60 1.42 4.70
N HIS A 67 15.55 1.32 5.51
CA HIS A 67 15.43 2.07 6.75
C HIS A 67 15.46 1.14 7.98
N SER A 68 14.63 0.10 7.97
CA SER A 68 14.48 -0.83 9.10
C SER A 68 14.73 -2.26 8.66
N LEU A 69 15.13 -3.08 9.62
CA LEU A 69 15.13 -4.52 9.45
C LEU A 69 13.72 -5.06 9.70
N LEU A 70 13.39 -6.16 9.04
CA LEU A 70 12.07 -6.78 9.19
C LEU A 70 11.82 -7.23 10.63
N GLU A 71 12.86 -7.72 11.32
CA GLU A 71 12.79 -8.20 12.70
C GLU A 71 12.38 -7.12 13.71
N GLU A 72 12.56 -5.84 13.38
CA GLU A 72 12.22 -4.73 14.28
C GLU A 72 10.71 -4.61 14.52
N PHE A 73 9.88 -5.06 13.58
CA PHE A 73 8.42 -4.98 13.70
C PHE A 73 7.67 -6.29 13.43
N PHE A 74 8.37 -7.31 12.94
CA PHE A 74 7.76 -8.59 12.63
C PHE A 74 7.43 -9.39 13.89
N ASP A 75 6.16 -9.70 14.07
CA ASP A 75 5.65 -10.57 15.12
C ASP A 75 5.18 -11.90 14.50
N PRO A 76 5.87 -13.02 14.78
CA PRO A 76 5.50 -14.34 14.24
C PRO A 76 4.08 -14.79 14.60
N SER A 77 3.50 -14.29 15.68
CA SER A 77 2.12 -14.59 16.09
C SER A 77 1.06 -13.95 15.19
N ARG A 78 1.42 -12.89 14.45
CA ARG A 78 0.52 -12.20 13.54
C ARG A 78 0.34 -13.00 12.24
N LYS A 79 -0.85 -12.88 11.66
CA LYS A 79 -1.21 -13.66 10.46
C LYS A 79 -0.62 -13.11 9.18
N LYS A 80 -0.41 -11.80 9.12
CA LYS A 80 -0.09 -11.05 7.91
C LYS A 80 0.92 -9.93 8.19
N ILE A 81 1.45 -9.32 7.13
CA ILE A 81 2.37 -8.20 7.19
C ILE A 81 1.79 -7.03 6.39
N CYS A 82 1.77 -5.84 6.99
CA CYS A 82 1.35 -4.60 6.33
C CYS A 82 2.54 -3.63 6.28
N LEU A 83 3.01 -3.34 5.07
CA LEU A 83 4.15 -2.48 4.81
C LEU A 83 3.67 -1.06 4.48
N LEU A 84 4.20 -0.07 5.17
CA LEU A 84 3.89 1.35 5.01
C LEU A 84 4.95 2.08 4.16
N ASP A 85 5.66 1.32 3.33
CA ASP A 85 6.74 1.81 2.46
C ASP A 85 6.23 2.84 1.46
N ASP A 86 7.01 3.92 1.24
CA ASP A 86 6.60 5.03 0.37
C ASP A 86 6.69 4.66 -1.12
N ASN A 87 7.81 4.02 -1.54
CA ASN A 87 8.04 3.57 -2.92
C ASN A 87 9.02 2.38 -2.95
N PHE A 88 8.55 1.23 -2.45
CA PHE A 88 9.34 0.03 -2.24
C PHE A 88 10.20 -0.38 -3.46
N LEU A 89 9.59 -0.43 -4.66
CA LEU A 89 10.29 -0.88 -5.88
C LEU A 89 11.42 0.05 -6.34
N GLY A 90 11.51 1.25 -5.78
CA GLY A 90 12.59 2.20 -6.02
C GLY A 90 13.84 1.94 -5.15
N CYS A 91 13.76 1.05 -4.16
CA CYS A 91 14.91 0.67 -3.33
C CYS A 91 15.88 -0.20 -4.13
N PRO A 92 17.20 0.07 -4.10
CA PRO A 92 18.20 -0.80 -4.76
C PRO A 92 18.14 -2.25 -4.27
N GLU A 93 17.81 -2.45 -3.00
CA GLU A 93 17.74 -3.76 -2.33
C GLU A 93 16.35 -4.43 -2.44
N TRP A 94 15.47 -3.94 -3.34
CA TRP A 94 14.09 -4.43 -3.48
C TRP A 94 13.99 -5.95 -3.61
N ARG A 95 14.94 -6.59 -4.34
CA ARG A 95 14.93 -8.03 -4.58
C ARG A 95 15.14 -8.82 -3.29
N SER A 96 16.21 -8.55 -2.56
CA SER A 96 16.55 -9.25 -1.33
C SER A 96 15.46 -9.07 -0.26
N ILE A 97 14.88 -7.88 -0.17
CA ILE A 97 13.77 -7.59 0.75
C ILE A 97 12.52 -8.38 0.35
N LEU A 98 12.20 -8.45 -0.94
CA LEU A 98 11.02 -9.18 -1.39
C LEU A 98 11.19 -10.70 -1.21
N GLU A 99 12.38 -11.24 -1.47
CA GLU A 99 12.73 -12.64 -1.21
C GLU A 99 12.64 -12.96 0.30
N GLU A 100 13.10 -12.06 1.17
CA GLU A 100 12.97 -12.16 2.62
C GLU A 100 11.49 -12.24 3.04
N LEU A 101 10.63 -11.33 2.55
CA LEU A 101 9.19 -11.33 2.80
C LEU A 101 8.51 -12.63 2.34
N ILE A 102 8.86 -13.12 1.15
CA ILE A 102 8.32 -14.37 0.59
C ILE A 102 8.74 -15.58 1.47
N SER A 103 9.97 -15.58 1.98
CA SER A 103 10.50 -16.67 2.82
C SER A 103 9.72 -16.88 4.12
N LEU A 104 9.08 -15.84 4.64
CA LEU A 104 8.24 -15.91 5.84
C LEU A 104 6.93 -16.68 5.62
N LYS A 105 6.54 -16.95 4.36
CA LYS A 105 5.30 -17.66 4.00
C LYS A 105 4.04 -17.04 4.62
N LYS A 106 4.06 -15.74 4.89
CA LYS A 106 2.91 -14.95 5.37
C LYS A 106 2.43 -14.00 4.28
N PRO A 107 1.12 -13.82 4.11
CA PRO A 107 0.60 -12.81 3.20
C PRO A 107 1.06 -11.42 3.62
N PHE A 108 1.47 -10.62 2.65
CA PHE A 108 1.86 -9.23 2.90
C PHE A 108 1.22 -8.28 1.90
N LYS A 109 1.16 -6.99 2.25
CA LYS A 109 0.69 -5.93 1.35
C LYS A 109 1.51 -4.65 1.52
N PHE A 110 1.59 -3.88 0.44
CA PHE A 110 2.08 -2.50 0.47
C PHE A 110 0.89 -1.55 0.59
N LYS A 111 0.72 -0.93 1.76
CA LYS A 111 -0.44 -0.09 2.09
C LYS A 111 -0.51 1.19 1.25
N GLN A 112 0.65 1.76 0.90
CA GLN A 112 0.75 2.99 0.11
C GLN A 112 0.65 2.74 -1.41
N GLY A 113 0.57 1.48 -1.82
CA GLY A 113 0.59 1.08 -3.22
C GLY A 113 2.00 0.84 -3.76
N ILE A 114 2.07 0.57 -5.05
CA ILE A 114 3.28 0.18 -5.77
C ILE A 114 3.42 1.09 -6.99
N ASP A 115 4.62 1.61 -7.23
CA ASP A 115 4.91 2.42 -8.43
C ASP A 115 5.08 1.48 -9.65
N GLU A 116 4.01 1.30 -10.43
CA GLU A 116 3.98 0.41 -11.60
C GLU A 116 4.98 0.82 -12.68
N ARG A 117 5.38 2.09 -12.73
CA ARG A 117 6.36 2.61 -13.70
C ARG A 117 7.74 1.96 -13.51
N LEU A 118 8.01 1.43 -12.31
CA LEU A 118 9.25 0.73 -11.95
C LEU A 118 9.20 -0.78 -12.21
N LEU A 119 8.05 -1.33 -12.60
CA LEU A 119 7.92 -2.76 -12.89
C LEU A 119 8.81 -3.16 -14.08
N THR A 120 9.47 -4.30 -13.94
CA THR A 120 10.21 -5.03 -14.97
C THR A 120 9.71 -6.46 -15.00
N ASP A 121 10.09 -7.26 -16.00
CA ASP A 121 9.76 -8.68 -16.04
C ASP A 121 10.16 -9.38 -14.73
N GLU A 122 11.38 -9.16 -14.27
CA GLU A 122 11.92 -9.73 -13.02
C GLU A 122 11.12 -9.33 -11.79
N LYS A 123 10.73 -8.04 -11.66
CA LYS A 123 9.92 -7.55 -10.55
C LYS A 123 8.51 -8.13 -10.57
N CYS A 124 7.91 -8.23 -11.76
CA CYS A 124 6.59 -8.82 -11.93
C CYS A 124 6.60 -10.31 -11.57
N GLU A 125 7.59 -11.07 -12.06
CA GLU A 125 7.72 -12.48 -11.75
C GLU A 125 7.76 -12.74 -10.25
N LEU A 126 8.63 -12.03 -9.53
CA LEU A 126 8.78 -12.22 -8.09
C LEU A 126 7.57 -11.69 -7.30
N LEU A 127 7.09 -10.49 -7.63
CA LEU A 127 5.98 -9.84 -6.92
C LEU A 127 4.66 -10.61 -7.06
N PHE A 128 4.31 -11.03 -8.28
CA PHE A 128 3.03 -11.71 -8.54
C PHE A 128 3.07 -13.22 -8.22
N SER A 129 4.23 -13.79 -7.92
CA SER A 129 4.33 -15.13 -7.34
C SER A 129 4.16 -15.16 -5.83
N ALA A 130 4.25 -13.99 -5.18
CA ALA A 130 4.17 -13.87 -3.73
C ALA A 130 2.75 -14.07 -3.19
N SER A 131 2.64 -14.51 -1.94
CA SER A 131 1.38 -14.49 -1.20
C SER A 131 1.03 -13.04 -0.82
N TYR A 132 0.25 -12.37 -1.66
CA TYR A 132 -0.13 -10.96 -1.46
C TYR A 132 -1.51 -10.87 -0.79
N ASP A 133 -1.69 -9.91 0.11
CA ASP A 133 -2.93 -9.72 0.85
C ASP A 133 -3.80 -8.62 0.23
N GLY A 134 -4.84 -9.01 -0.48
CA GLY A 134 -5.76 -8.12 -1.16
C GLY A 134 -5.31 -7.71 -2.56
N ASP A 135 -5.72 -6.53 -3.00
CA ASP A 135 -5.46 -6.03 -4.35
C ASP A 135 -4.08 -5.39 -4.46
N TYR A 136 -3.37 -5.67 -5.56
CA TYR A 136 -2.21 -4.85 -5.93
C TYR A 136 -2.69 -3.45 -6.32
N THR A 137 -2.27 -2.46 -5.57
CA THR A 137 -2.70 -1.07 -5.75
C THR A 137 -1.63 -0.26 -6.46
N PHE A 138 -2.00 0.38 -7.55
CA PHE A 138 -1.19 1.24 -8.39
C PHE A 138 -1.82 2.62 -8.52
N ALA A 139 -1.17 3.55 -9.25
CA ALA A 139 -1.70 4.88 -9.50
C ALA A 139 -1.50 5.31 -10.95
N PHE A 140 -2.50 5.97 -11.53
CA PHE A 140 -2.41 6.61 -12.84
C PHE A 140 -2.85 8.08 -12.70
N ASP A 141 -1.95 8.91 -12.19
CA ASP A 141 -2.27 10.27 -11.77
C ASP A 141 -2.11 11.29 -12.90
N ASN A 142 -1.19 11.08 -13.85
CA ASN A 142 -0.91 12.02 -14.93
C ASN A 142 -1.12 11.41 -16.31
N ILE A 143 -1.85 12.13 -17.19
CA ILE A 143 -2.10 11.71 -18.57
C ILE A 143 -0.80 11.60 -19.39
N SER A 144 0.25 12.33 -19.03
CA SER A 144 1.55 12.25 -19.70
C SER A 144 2.19 10.85 -19.58
N ASP A 145 1.80 10.07 -18.59
CA ASP A 145 2.28 8.71 -18.37
C ASP A 145 1.49 7.65 -19.19
N TYR A 146 0.53 8.07 -20.03
CA TYR A 146 -0.41 7.18 -20.72
C TYR A 146 0.28 6.01 -21.45
N ASP A 147 1.25 6.29 -22.31
CA ASP A 147 1.95 5.24 -23.07
C ASP A 147 2.82 4.35 -22.18
N LEU A 148 3.41 4.92 -21.15
CA LEU A 148 4.18 4.17 -20.16
C LEU A 148 3.27 3.22 -19.38
N ILE A 149 2.17 3.71 -18.85
CA ILE A 149 1.18 2.90 -18.11
C ILE A 149 0.59 1.82 -19.01
N HIS A 150 0.28 2.13 -20.26
CA HIS A 150 -0.21 1.14 -21.22
C HIS A 150 0.77 -0.05 -21.35
N ARG A 151 2.06 0.24 -21.55
CA ARG A 151 3.09 -0.82 -21.60
C ARG A 151 3.19 -1.60 -20.28
N LYS A 152 3.06 -0.92 -19.13
CA LYS A 152 3.09 -1.59 -17.82
C LYS A 152 1.86 -2.46 -17.58
N LEU A 153 0.68 -2.06 -18.03
CA LEU A 153 -0.52 -2.90 -17.98
C LEU A 153 -0.34 -4.19 -18.81
N GLN A 154 0.23 -4.09 -20.01
CA GLN A 154 0.58 -5.26 -20.83
C GLN A 154 1.56 -6.18 -20.10
N LEU A 155 2.60 -5.61 -19.49
CA LEU A 155 3.56 -6.35 -18.68
C LEU A 155 2.89 -7.04 -17.49
N ILE A 156 2.08 -6.33 -16.72
CA ILE A 156 1.35 -6.89 -15.58
C ILE A 156 0.49 -8.08 -16.02
N ARG A 157 -0.26 -7.95 -17.12
CA ARG A 157 -1.15 -9.02 -17.63
C ARG A 157 -0.39 -10.24 -18.15
N LYS A 158 0.86 -10.13 -18.50
CA LYS A 158 1.72 -11.27 -18.83
C LYS A 158 1.96 -12.18 -17.62
N TYR A 159 2.05 -11.61 -16.40
CA TYR A 159 2.38 -12.32 -15.17
C TYR A 159 1.16 -12.62 -14.28
N THR A 160 0.06 -11.90 -14.44
CA THR A 160 -1.15 -12.12 -13.64
C THR A 160 -2.42 -12.04 -14.49
N LYS A 161 -3.16 -13.16 -14.55
CA LYS A 161 -4.44 -13.25 -15.27
C LYS A 161 -5.65 -13.15 -14.33
N THR A 162 -5.47 -13.50 -13.07
CA THR A 162 -6.54 -13.67 -12.09
C THR A 162 -6.42 -12.77 -10.87
N THR A 163 -5.28 -12.12 -10.70
CA THR A 163 -5.04 -11.26 -9.53
C THR A 163 -5.82 -9.96 -9.66
N SER A 164 -6.49 -9.57 -8.58
CA SER A 164 -7.18 -8.29 -8.51
C SER A 164 -6.18 -7.14 -8.49
N ILE A 165 -6.39 -6.18 -9.37
CA ILE A 165 -5.55 -5.00 -9.57
C ILE A 165 -6.43 -3.76 -9.40
N LYS A 166 -5.96 -2.83 -8.58
CA LYS A 166 -6.62 -1.56 -8.32
C LYS A 166 -5.75 -0.41 -8.77
N PHE A 167 -6.35 0.56 -9.44
CA PHE A 167 -5.70 1.82 -9.76
C PHE A 167 -6.40 2.98 -9.07
N TYR A 168 -5.63 3.86 -8.45
CA TYR A 168 -6.07 5.20 -8.12
C TYR A 168 -5.86 6.11 -9.33
N VAL A 169 -6.83 6.97 -9.59
CA VAL A 169 -6.78 7.99 -10.64
C VAL A 169 -7.01 9.35 -9.99
N LEU A 170 -5.98 10.18 -9.88
CA LEU A 170 -6.08 11.51 -9.30
C LEU A 170 -6.87 12.43 -10.24
N VAL A 171 -7.82 13.18 -9.68
CA VAL A 171 -8.70 14.10 -10.45
C VAL A 171 -8.79 15.43 -9.71
N GLY A 172 -8.80 16.54 -10.46
CA GLY A 172 -9.07 17.86 -9.92
C GLY A 172 -7.97 18.45 -9.03
N PHE A 173 -6.73 17.97 -9.16
CA PHE A 173 -5.61 18.47 -8.37
C PHE A 173 -5.00 19.74 -8.98
N GLU A 174 -4.63 19.70 -10.27
CA GLU A 174 -3.99 20.83 -10.96
C GLU A 174 -5.02 21.76 -11.58
N SER A 175 -6.11 21.21 -12.09
CA SER A 175 -7.20 21.97 -12.69
C SER A 175 -8.53 21.23 -12.57
N THR A 176 -9.62 21.96 -12.77
CA THR A 176 -10.98 21.41 -12.86
C THR A 176 -11.60 21.73 -14.21
N ASP A 177 -10.79 22.05 -15.21
CA ASP A 177 -11.26 22.38 -16.56
C ASP A 177 -11.77 21.13 -17.32
N ALA A 178 -12.43 21.38 -18.45
CA ALA A 178 -13.00 20.32 -19.27
C ALA A 178 -11.92 19.35 -19.79
N GLN A 179 -10.70 19.84 -20.02
CA GLN A 179 -9.60 18.98 -20.51
C GLN A 179 -9.12 17.99 -19.44
N ASP A 180 -9.12 18.37 -18.17
CA ASP A 180 -8.76 17.48 -17.07
C ASP A 180 -9.79 16.33 -16.93
N ILE A 181 -11.09 16.64 -17.10
CA ILE A 181 -12.15 15.64 -17.14
C ILE A 181 -11.95 14.68 -18.31
N VAL A 182 -11.65 15.19 -19.51
CA VAL A 182 -11.37 14.36 -20.69
C VAL A 182 -10.14 13.47 -20.44
N ASN A 183 -9.09 14.00 -19.84
CA ASN A 183 -7.87 13.27 -19.51
C ASN A 183 -8.13 12.19 -18.45
N MET A 184 -8.98 12.48 -17.47
CA MET A 184 -9.44 11.46 -16.51
C MET A 184 -10.12 10.28 -17.22
N TRP A 185 -11.10 10.57 -18.10
CA TRP A 185 -11.81 9.54 -18.84
C TRP A 185 -10.89 8.71 -19.73
N LYS A 186 -9.92 9.32 -20.42
CA LYS A 186 -8.91 8.58 -21.20
C LYS A 186 -8.10 7.62 -20.34
N ARG A 187 -7.71 8.02 -19.13
CA ARG A 187 -7.01 7.16 -18.17
C ARG A 187 -7.88 5.99 -17.72
N VAL A 188 -9.12 6.27 -17.32
CA VAL A 188 -10.08 5.25 -16.92
C VAL A 188 -10.37 4.28 -18.06
N GLU A 189 -10.61 4.78 -19.28
CA GLU A 189 -10.85 3.94 -20.47
C GLU A 189 -9.68 2.99 -20.73
N LEU A 190 -8.43 3.47 -20.63
CA LEU A 190 -7.27 2.60 -20.75
C LEU A 190 -7.29 1.47 -19.72
N LEU A 191 -7.51 1.83 -18.44
CA LEU A 191 -7.52 0.85 -17.34
C LEU A 191 -8.63 -0.20 -17.52
N MET A 192 -9.79 0.18 -18.04
CA MET A 192 -10.92 -0.73 -18.29
C MET A 192 -10.68 -1.74 -19.41
N ARG A 193 -9.68 -1.53 -20.26
CA ARG A 193 -9.31 -2.48 -21.34
C ARG A 193 -8.53 -3.69 -20.83
N TYR A 194 -8.05 -3.61 -19.61
CA TYR A 194 -7.21 -4.61 -18.93
C TYR A 194 -7.88 -5.17 -17.68
#